data_9f7ff591cd0d8dbbd33ff736a923a180
#
_entry.id   9f7ff591cd0d8dbbd33ff736a923a180
#
_cell.length_a   1.000
_cell.length_b   1.000
_cell.length_c   1.000
_cell.angle_alpha   90.00
_cell.angle_beta   90.00
_cell.angle_gamma   90.00
#
_symmetry.space_group_name_H-M   'P 1'
#
loop_
_entity.id
_entity.type
_entity.pdbx_description
1 polymer ?
#
loop_
_entity_poly.entity_id
_entity_poly.type
_entity_poly.pdbx_seq_one_letter_code
_entity_poly.pdbx_strand_id
1 'polypeptide(L)'
;MSFISILQEIVNGCGGGLGAALMGNDGIPIEEFVSPSPSAQELLSEEIGTAGAEFGRILAEIGKASDALGGGSVHETAVVLSRFTLVFRNVDEDTFLVVAIAPDGNLGKARYLIRRQLLAIRQEL
;
A
#
# COMPACT_ATOMS: atom_id res chain seq x y z
N MET A 1 -11.79 -14.03 -6.50
CA MET A 1 -10.52 -13.40 -6.87
C MET A 1 -9.57 -13.46 -5.68
N SER A 2 -8.33 -13.88 -5.86
CA SER A 2 -7.37 -14.01 -4.77
C SER A 2 -6.71 -12.66 -4.46
N PHE A 3 -6.15 -12.54 -3.25
CA PHE A 3 -5.39 -11.32 -2.90
C PHE A 3 -4.23 -11.08 -3.85
N ILE A 4 -3.48 -12.13 -4.22
CA ILE A 4 -2.34 -11.97 -5.13
C ILE A 4 -2.78 -11.42 -6.49
N SER A 5 -3.91 -11.87 -7.03
CA SER A 5 -4.45 -11.35 -8.29
C SER A 5 -4.80 -9.87 -8.19
N ILE A 6 -5.40 -9.47 -7.06
CA ILE A 6 -5.77 -8.07 -6.82
C ILE A 6 -4.51 -7.20 -6.75
N LEU A 7 -3.49 -7.64 -6.01
CA LEU A 7 -2.23 -6.91 -5.90
C LEU A 7 -1.54 -6.79 -7.26
N GLN A 8 -1.55 -7.86 -8.06
CA GLN A 8 -1.00 -7.85 -9.41
C GLN A 8 -1.71 -6.84 -10.32
N GLU A 9 -3.03 -6.77 -10.25
CA GLU A 9 -3.79 -5.78 -11.03
C GLU A 9 -3.42 -4.35 -10.68
N ILE A 10 -3.27 -4.07 -9.39
CA ILE A 10 -2.87 -2.73 -8.94
C ILE A 10 -1.46 -2.39 -9.42
N VAL A 11 -0.50 -3.26 -9.17
CA VAL A 11 0.91 -3.01 -9.50
C VAL A 11 1.11 -2.92 -11.01
N ASN A 12 0.54 -3.83 -11.75
CA ASN A 12 0.71 -3.88 -13.21
C ASN A 12 -0.13 -2.84 -13.96
N GLY A 13 -1.21 -2.38 -13.34
CA GLY A 13 -2.13 -1.42 -13.94
C GLY A 13 -1.74 0.03 -13.75
N CYS A 14 -1.00 0.37 -12.70
CA CYS A 14 -0.55 1.75 -12.50
C CYS A 14 0.83 1.94 -13.14
N GLY A 15 1.00 2.91 -13.98
CA GLY A 15 2.30 3.17 -14.59
C GLY A 15 3.39 3.35 -13.53
N GLY A 16 4.39 2.48 -13.51
CA GLY A 16 5.48 2.53 -12.55
C GLY A 16 5.24 1.79 -11.23
N GLY A 17 4.27 0.90 -11.16
CA GLY A 17 4.07 0.06 -9.97
C GLY A 17 5.26 -0.85 -9.71
N LEU A 18 5.76 -0.86 -8.47
CA LEU A 18 6.91 -1.67 -8.07
C LEU A 18 6.50 -2.89 -7.27
N GLY A 19 5.58 -2.72 -6.35
CA GLY A 19 5.09 -3.80 -5.51
C GLY A 19 3.94 -3.36 -4.64
N ALA A 20 3.29 -4.32 -4.00
CA ALA A 20 2.20 -4.09 -3.08
C ALA A 20 2.15 -5.17 -2.00
N ALA A 21 1.63 -4.83 -0.85
CA ALA A 21 1.38 -5.77 0.23
C ALA A 21 0.07 -5.46 0.93
N LEU A 22 -0.66 -6.50 1.28
CA LEU A 22 -1.79 -6.42 2.17
C LEU A 22 -1.28 -6.79 3.56
N MET A 23 -1.46 -5.89 4.52
CA MET A 23 -0.85 -5.97 5.84
C MET A 23 -1.90 -6.04 6.92
N GLY A 24 -1.65 -6.86 7.94
CA GLY A 24 -2.36 -6.74 9.21
C GLY A 24 -1.81 -5.55 10.01
N ASN A 25 -2.64 -4.97 10.87
CA ASN A 25 -2.19 -3.88 11.75
C ASN A 25 -1.15 -4.33 12.78
N ASP A 26 -0.97 -5.63 12.95
CA ASP A 26 0.09 -6.23 13.77
C ASP A 26 1.45 -6.24 13.08
N GLY A 27 1.53 -5.77 11.84
CA GLY A 27 2.77 -5.71 11.07
C GLY A 27 3.09 -6.99 10.28
N ILE A 28 2.16 -7.94 10.25
CA ILE A 28 2.36 -9.21 9.55
C ILE A 28 1.73 -9.13 8.15
N PRO A 29 2.51 -9.41 7.08
CA PRO A 29 1.95 -9.44 5.73
C PRO A 29 0.95 -10.59 5.56
N ILE A 30 -0.20 -10.27 4.96
CA ILE A 30 -1.19 -11.27 4.56
C ILE A 30 -0.84 -11.81 3.18
N GLU A 31 -0.48 -10.91 2.26
CA GLU A 31 -0.03 -11.24 0.92
C GLU A 31 0.88 -10.15 0.39
N GLU A 32 1.84 -10.52 -0.46
CA GLU A 32 2.79 -9.58 -1.07
C GLU A 32 2.97 -9.91 -2.55
N PHE A 33 3.22 -8.86 -3.35
CA PHE A 33 3.57 -9.02 -4.75
C PHE A 33 4.59 -7.94 -5.14
N VAL A 34 5.69 -8.35 -5.75
CA VAL A 34 6.70 -7.44 -6.31
C VAL A 34 6.75 -7.67 -7.81
N SER A 35 6.73 -6.58 -8.58
CA SER A 35 6.86 -6.67 -10.03
C SER A 35 8.16 -7.38 -10.40
N PRO A 36 8.15 -8.30 -11.39
CA PRO A 36 9.36 -8.97 -11.85
C PRO A 36 10.27 -8.08 -12.68
N SER A 37 9.89 -6.83 -12.94
CA SER A 37 10.70 -5.92 -13.75
C SER A 37 12.05 -5.63 -13.09
N PRO A 38 13.14 -5.44 -13.89
CA PRO A 38 14.44 -5.09 -13.32
C PRO A 38 14.42 -3.82 -12.50
N SER A 39 13.65 -2.81 -12.90
CA SER A 39 13.55 -1.56 -12.15
C SER A 39 12.90 -1.74 -10.78
N ALA A 40 11.90 -2.61 -10.67
CA ALA A 40 11.30 -2.93 -9.38
C ALA A 40 12.29 -3.64 -8.47
N GLN A 41 13.04 -4.61 -9.01
CA GLN A 41 14.08 -5.33 -8.26
C GLN A 41 15.17 -4.40 -7.77
N GLU A 42 15.54 -3.41 -8.56
CA GLU A 42 16.58 -2.44 -8.20
C GLU A 42 16.09 -1.42 -7.18
N LEU A 43 14.87 -0.90 -7.34
CA LEU A 43 14.34 0.15 -6.48
C LEU A 43 13.86 -0.38 -5.12
N LEU A 44 13.22 -1.55 -5.09
CA LEU A 44 12.81 -2.21 -3.85
C LEU A 44 13.91 -3.16 -3.37
N SER A 45 14.88 -2.61 -2.65
CA SER A 45 15.99 -3.41 -2.10
C SER A 45 15.55 -4.26 -0.91
N GLU A 46 14.46 -3.89 -0.26
CA GLU A 46 13.86 -4.62 0.86
C GLU A 46 12.47 -5.12 0.49
N GLU A 47 11.96 -6.10 1.21
CA GLU A 47 10.61 -6.60 1.00
C GLU A 47 9.58 -5.51 1.30
N ILE A 48 8.54 -5.42 0.48
CA ILE A 48 7.47 -4.44 0.65
C ILE A 48 6.77 -4.60 2.01
N GLY A 49 6.67 -5.82 2.52
CA GLY A 49 6.11 -6.10 3.84
C GLY A 49 6.91 -5.48 4.97
N THR A 50 8.24 -5.32 4.82
CA THR A 50 9.08 -4.63 5.80
C THR A 50 8.67 -3.16 5.91
N ALA A 51 8.44 -2.50 4.77
CA ALA A 51 7.93 -1.13 4.75
C ALA A 51 6.57 -1.04 5.46
N GLY A 52 5.70 -1.99 5.19
CA GLY A 52 4.39 -2.06 5.86
C GLY A 52 4.52 -2.17 7.37
N ALA A 53 5.40 -3.04 7.86
CA ALA A 53 5.62 -3.21 9.30
C ALA A 53 6.17 -1.92 9.95
N GLU A 54 7.17 -1.31 9.34
CA GLU A 54 7.81 -0.10 9.88
C GLU A 54 6.86 1.11 9.86
N PHE A 55 6.19 1.34 8.74
CA PHE A 55 5.27 2.47 8.62
C PHE A 55 3.97 2.26 9.36
N GLY A 56 3.55 1.01 9.61
CA GLY A 56 2.32 0.71 10.34
C GLY A 56 2.26 1.39 11.70
N ARG A 57 3.38 1.45 12.41
CA ARG A 57 3.46 2.14 13.72
C ARG A 57 3.27 3.64 13.56
N ILE A 58 3.85 4.23 12.51
CA ILE A 58 3.72 5.66 12.22
C ILE A 58 2.28 5.99 11.85
N LEU A 59 1.64 5.14 11.06
CA LEU A 59 0.23 5.31 10.68
C LEU A 59 -0.69 5.29 11.90
N ALA A 60 -0.41 4.44 12.88
CA ALA A 60 -1.16 4.41 14.12
C ALA A 60 -1.03 5.74 14.89
N GLU A 61 0.16 6.34 14.91
CA GLU A 61 0.37 7.66 15.52
C GLU A 61 -0.38 8.77 14.77
N ILE A 62 -0.42 8.69 13.45
CA ILE A 62 -1.22 9.63 12.62
C ILE A 62 -2.70 9.51 12.99
N GLY A 63 -3.20 8.30 13.20
CA GLY A 63 -4.57 8.06 13.64
C GLY A 63 -4.89 8.73 14.97
N LYS A 64 -3.98 8.65 15.94
CA LYS A 64 -4.13 9.33 17.23
C LYS A 64 -4.16 10.86 17.07
N ALA A 65 -3.30 11.40 16.23
CA ALA A 65 -3.29 12.83 15.95
C ALA A 65 -4.61 13.28 15.29
N SER A 66 -5.15 12.46 14.39
CA SER A 66 -6.43 12.74 13.75
C SER A 66 -7.56 12.75 14.77
N ASP A 67 -7.59 11.80 15.70
CA ASP A 67 -8.58 11.76 16.77
C ASP A 67 -8.54 13.03 17.63
N ALA A 68 -7.34 13.50 17.96
CA ALA A 68 -7.16 14.73 18.74
C ALA A 68 -7.68 15.97 18.01
N LEU A 69 -7.67 15.96 16.67
CA LEU A 69 -8.18 17.05 15.84
C LEU A 69 -9.67 16.90 15.49
N GLY A 70 -10.29 15.79 15.85
CA GLY A 70 -11.66 15.47 15.41
C GLY A 70 -11.73 15.18 13.93
N GLY A 71 -10.64 14.71 13.32
CA GLY A 71 -10.54 14.47 11.89
C GLY A 71 -11.15 13.17 11.39
N GLY A 72 -11.52 12.28 12.29
CA GLY A 72 -12.06 10.97 11.92
C GLY A 72 -10.97 9.97 11.55
N SER A 73 -11.37 8.89 10.87
CA SER A 73 -10.45 7.82 10.48
C SER A 73 -9.49 8.26 9.37
N VAL A 74 -8.25 7.78 9.43
CA VAL A 74 -7.30 7.98 8.34
C VAL A 74 -7.63 6.99 7.21
N HIS A 75 -7.86 7.51 6.01
CA HIS A 75 -8.17 6.65 4.86
C HIS A 75 -6.96 6.36 4.00
N GLU A 76 -6.12 7.37 3.77
CA GLU A 76 -4.97 7.24 2.89
C GLU A 76 -3.81 8.09 3.40
N THR A 77 -2.60 7.57 3.23
CA THR A 77 -1.36 8.30 3.50
C THR A 77 -0.40 8.03 2.35
N ALA A 78 0.23 9.07 1.83
CA ALA A 78 1.28 8.94 0.81
C ALA A 78 2.58 9.50 1.34
N VAL A 79 3.66 8.75 1.14
CA VAL A 79 5.01 9.16 1.54
C VAL A 79 5.89 9.16 0.30
N VAL A 80 6.31 10.34 -0.13
CA VAL A 80 7.16 10.50 -1.30
C VAL A 80 8.62 10.48 -0.86
N LEU A 81 9.31 9.40 -1.22
CA LEU A 81 10.73 9.21 -0.92
C LEU A 81 11.55 9.42 -2.20
N SER A 82 12.86 9.56 -2.05
CA SER A 82 13.72 9.80 -3.22
C SER A 82 13.77 8.62 -4.19
N ARG A 83 13.61 7.38 -3.70
CA ARG A 83 13.70 6.18 -4.53
C ARG A 83 12.35 5.65 -5.00
N PHE A 84 11.29 5.93 -4.25
CA PHE A 84 9.93 5.51 -4.60
C PHE A 84 8.91 6.27 -3.73
N THR A 85 7.65 6.18 -4.10
CA THR A 85 6.54 6.69 -3.31
C THR A 85 5.77 5.50 -2.72
N LEU A 86 5.40 5.61 -1.46
CA LEU A 86 4.55 4.62 -0.79
C LEU A 86 3.16 5.20 -0.59
N VAL A 87 2.14 4.44 -0.97
CA VAL A 87 0.74 4.79 -0.72
C VAL A 87 0.16 3.75 0.24
N PHE A 88 -0.37 4.24 1.35
CA PHE A 88 -1.03 3.41 2.36
C PHE A 88 -2.52 3.68 2.31
N ARG A 89 -3.32 2.63 2.24
CA ARG A 89 -4.77 2.74 2.25
C ARG A 89 -5.35 1.79 3.29
N ASN A 90 -6.10 2.34 4.24
CA ASN A 90 -6.82 1.51 5.21
C ASN A 90 -7.91 0.72 4.48
N VAL A 91 -7.96 -0.58 4.72
CA VAL A 91 -8.93 -1.48 4.11
C VAL A 91 -10.10 -1.68 5.07
N ASP A 92 -9.79 -2.06 6.30
CA ASP A 92 -10.76 -2.18 7.39
C ASP A 92 -10.06 -1.87 8.73
N GLU A 93 -10.68 -2.24 9.85
CA GLU A 93 -10.12 -1.95 11.18
C GLU A 93 -8.80 -2.65 11.46
N ASP A 94 -8.55 -3.79 10.82
CA ASP A 94 -7.42 -4.67 11.12
C ASP A 94 -6.39 -4.75 10.01
N THR A 95 -6.67 -4.20 8.83
CA THR A 95 -5.83 -4.36 7.65
C THR A 95 -5.64 -3.08 6.87
N PHE A 96 -4.46 -2.97 6.25
CA PHE A 96 -4.16 -1.88 5.32
C PHE A 96 -3.36 -2.41 4.12
N LEU A 97 -3.43 -1.64 3.04
CA LEU A 97 -2.71 -1.91 1.80
C LEU A 97 -1.55 -0.93 1.66
N VAL A 98 -0.39 -1.39 1.26
CA VAL A 98 0.74 -0.53 0.87
C VAL A 98 1.13 -0.82 -0.57
N VAL A 99 1.32 0.23 -1.36
CA VAL A 99 1.74 0.14 -2.76
C VAL A 99 2.96 1.03 -2.95
N ALA A 100 4.02 0.46 -3.52
CA ALA A 100 5.23 1.19 -3.88
C ALA A 100 5.20 1.54 -5.37
N ILE A 101 5.52 2.78 -5.69
CA ILE A 101 5.45 3.33 -7.04
C ILE A 101 6.77 4.00 -7.36
N ALA A 102 7.30 3.80 -8.58
CA ALA A 102 8.53 4.44 -9.03
C ALA A 102 8.41 5.97 -8.99
N PRO A 103 9.54 6.71 -8.88
CA PRO A 103 9.50 8.16 -8.79
C PRO A 103 8.78 8.86 -9.96
N ASP A 104 8.85 8.26 -11.15
CA ASP A 104 8.17 8.75 -12.35
C ASP A 104 6.83 8.08 -12.62
N GLY A 105 6.32 7.32 -11.64
CA GLY A 105 5.08 6.57 -11.77
C GLY A 105 3.83 7.44 -11.64
N ASN A 106 2.68 6.86 -11.99
CA ASN A 106 1.40 7.54 -11.98
C ASN A 106 0.67 7.32 -10.66
N LEU A 107 0.87 8.23 -9.71
CA LEU A 107 0.26 8.18 -8.38
C LEU A 107 -1.27 8.25 -8.45
N GLY A 108 -1.81 9.10 -9.32
CA GLY A 108 -3.26 9.24 -9.48
C GLY A 108 -3.92 7.95 -9.95
N LYS A 109 -3.29 7.27 -10.90
CA LYS A 109 -3.79 5.99 -11.40
C LYS A 109 -3.69 4.90 -10.34
N ALA A 110 -2.62 4.89 -9.55
CA ALA A 110 -2.47 3.97 -8.43
C ALA A 110 -3.60 4.16 -7.41
N ARG A 111 -3.90 5.40 -7.03
CA ARG A 111 -5.00 5.72 -6.12
C ARG A 111 -6.35 5.25 -6.68
N TYR A 112 -6.58 5.46 -7.96
CA TYR A 112 -7.81 5.02 -8.62
C TYR A 112 -7.95 3.49 -8.55
N LEU A 113 -6.90 2.76 -8.90
CA LEU A 113 -6.91 1.30 -8.88
C LEU A 113 -7.09 0.74 -7.46
N ILE A 114 -6.43 1.35 -6.48
CA ILE A 114 -6.59 0.96 -5.08
C ILE A 114 -8.06 1.11 -4.66
N ARG A 115 -8.66 2.27 -4.89
CA ARG A 115 -10.07 2.52 -4.53
C ARG A 115 -11.00 1.55 -5.24
N ARG A 116 -10.73 1.26 -6.51
CA ARG A 116 -11.53 0.32 -7.29
C ARG A 116 -11.50 -1.09 -6.72
N GLN A 117 -10.38 -1.50 -6.14
CA GLN A 117 -10.17 -2.86 -5.63
C GLN A 117 -10.54 -3.04 -4.15
N LEU A 118 -10.85 -1.97 -3.42
CA LEU A 118 -11.12 -2.06 -1.99
C LEU A 118 -12.23 -3.03 -1.63
N LEU A 119 -13.34 -2.99 -2.38
CA LEU A 119 -14.47 -3.88 -2.12
C LEU A 119 -14.07 -5.35 -2.33
N ALA A 120 -13.34 -5.63 -3.40
CA ALA A 120 -12.86 -6.97 -3.69
C ALA A 120 -11.93 -7.49 -2.58
N ILE A 121 -11.03 -6.64 -2.07
CA ILE A 121 -10.15 -6.99 -0.96
C ILE A 121 -10.97 -7.33 0.29
N ARG A 122 -11.93 -6.48 0.63
CA ARG A 122 -12.79 -6.68 1.81
C ARG A 122 -13.58 -7.97 1.73
N GLN A 123 -14.04 -8.35 0.55
CA GLN A 123 -14.80 -9.57 0.33
C GLN A 123 -13.95 -10.84 0.51
N GLU A 124 -12.65 -10.75 0.27
CA GLU A 124 -11.71 -11.87 0.43
C GLU A 124 -11.18 -12.00 1.87
N LEU A 125 -11.36 -11.00 2.70
CA LEU A 125 -10.88 -11.02 4.10
C LEU A 125 -11.74 -11.90 5.02
#